data_cf0a0c202683bdb22da89b377709ef0e
#
_entry.id   cf0a0c202683bdb22da89b377709ef0e
#
_cell.length_a   1.000
_cell.length_b   1.000
_cell.length_c   1.000
_cell.angle_alpha   90.00
_cell.angle_beta   90.00
_cell.angle_gamma   90.00
#
_symmetry.space_group_name_H-M   'P 1'
#
loop_
_entity.id
_entity.type
_entity.pdbx_description
1 polymer ?
#
loop_
_entity_poly.entity_id
_entity_poly.type
_entity_poly.pdbx_seq_one_letter_code
_entity_poly.pdbx_strand_id
1 'polypeptide(L)'
;MDGELTLRDEALQQAVKRAWTETLPKVSYGPTIEWADAGADSLDTLHLILRLETYLGRKVPFDLITPDMTPRSLTRQLLDEPASQDDGAKPDNSQKPPIFLIPGVFGDEPIFADFRRSLSSHGRLQTLELPDLDCPASLLSDMAATGRFAATEIARRLPQGNILLAGYSFGGCVAFEATAFLLAQGRQVVFLGLLDPVAPFSVDDDRVHEPRRHPTGWRQYLHRRRPMLKNLRPHFEEEGMFGYIDRLGLAVLVQLRAFDRGRRWILSARHRVSLKGFVRRRNYLLGQLRQTALKRWRPSSLDVPTLLVMCEKSHTSGSSHLWPRFCSNLNILGLPVRHREIFEPQALDRLAPAFVEAVKAAGVSGC
;
A
#
# COMPACT_ATOMS: atom_id res chain seq x y z
N MET A 1 32.36 -23.63 -4.48
CA MET A 1 31.58 -22.59 -3.75
C MET A 1 31.94 -21.19 -4.20
N ASP A 2 33.20 -20.82 -4.36
CA ASP A 2 33.57 -19.45 -4.76
C ASP A 2 33.15 -19.06 -6.19
N GLY A 3 33.09 -19.99 -7.13
CA GLY A 3 32.68 -19.73 -8.51
C GLY A 3 31.17 -19.47 -8.71
N GLU A 4 30.33 -20.07 -7.89
CA GLU A 4 28.86 -19.88 -7.94
C GLU A 4 28.46 -18.51 -7.35
N LEU A 5 29.14 -18.05 -6.30
CA LEU A 5 28.96 -16.73 -5.70
C LEU A 5 29.31 -15.63 -6.69
N THR A 6 30.40 -15.79 -7.45
CA THR A 6 30.84 -14.79 -8.45
C THR A 6 29.88 -14.66 -9.63
N LEU A 7 29.35 -15.79 -10.14
CA LEU A 7 28.36 -15.80 -11.23
C LEU A 7 27.02 -15.17 -10.81
N ARG A 8 26.60 -15.38 -9.58
CA ARG A 8 25.38 -14.77 -9.02
C ARG A 8 25.54 -13.26 -8.86
N ASP A 9 26.71 -12.81 -8.44
CA ASP A 9 27.06 -11.40 -8.27
C ASP A 9 27.05 -10.67 -9.61
N GLU A 10 27.69 -11.24 -10.63
CA GLU A 10 27.72 -10.68 -11.99
C GLU A 10 26.31 -10.59 -12.61
N ALA A 11 25.51 -11.63 -12.47
CA ALA A 11 24.13 -11.64 -12.96
C ALA A 11 23.27 -10.55 -12.29
N LEU A 12 23.43 -10.35 -10.99
CA LEU A 12 22.72 -9.33 -10.23
C LEU A 12 23.18 -7.91 -10.60
N GLN A 13 24.48 -7.71 -10.76
CA GLN A 13 25.05 -6.44 -11.25
C GLN A 13 24.51 -6.09 -12.63
N GLN A 14 24.41 -7.05 -13.54
CA GLN A 14 23.84 -6.84 -14.86
C GLN A 14 22.34 -6.50 -14.78
N ALA A 15 21.58 -7.18 -13.93
CA ALA A 15 20.16 -6.90 -13.71
C ALA A 15 19.95 -5.46 -13.18
N VAL A 16 20.74 -5.05 -12.18
CA VAL A 16 20.70 -3.69 -11.62
C VAL A 16 21.09 -2.66 -12.67
N LYS A 17 22.19 -2.87 -13.40
CA LYS A 17 22.63 -1.98 -14.48
C LYS A 17 21.57 -1.82 -15.56
N ARG A 18 20.98 -2.92 -15.99
CA ARG A 18 19.93 -2.92 -17.02
C ARG A 18 18.68 -2.18 -16.53
N ALA A 19 18.19 -2.50 -15.31
CA ALA A 19 17.03 -1.84 -14.73
C ALA A 19 17.24 -0.33 -14.58
N TRP A 20 18.43 0.09 -14.12
CA TRP A 20 18.80 1.50 -14.00
C TRP A 20 18.79 2.21 -15.35
N THR A 21 19.51 1.68 -16.35
CA THR A 21 19.64 2.30 -17.67
C THR A 21 18.26 2.41 -18.37
N GLU A 22 17.41 1.42 -18.24
CA GLU A 22 16.07 1.46 -18.81
C GLU A 22 15.11 2.39 -18.05
N THR A 23 15.36 2.62 -16.77
CA THR A 23 14.54 3.55 -15.96
C THR A 23 14.95 4.99 -16.23
N LEU A 24 16.24 5.26 -16.33
CA LEU A 24 16.82 6.58 -16.54
C LEU A 24 17.59 6.64 -17.88
N PRO A 25 16.92 6.57 -19.04
CA PRO A 25 17.59 6.43 -20.34
C PRO A 25 18.40 7.67 -20.76
N LYS A 26 18.20 8.80 -20.09
CA LYS A 26 18.91 10.07 -20.35
C LYS A 26 20.12 10.26 -19.45
N VAL A 27 20.32 9.39 -18.46
CA VAL A 27 21.41 9.46 -17.49
C VAL A 27 22.42 8.37 -17.80
N SER A 28 23.70 8.75 -17.95
CA SER A 28 24.77 7.77 -18.12
C SER A 28 24.90 6.92 -16.87
N TYR A 29 24.96 5.61 -17.05
CA TYR A 29 25.11 4.68 -15.94
C TYR A 29 26.47 4.87 -15.24
N GLY A 30 26.46 5.00 -13.93
CA GLY A 30 27.63 5.00 -13.06
C GLY A 30 27.35 4.19 -11.79
N PRO A 31 28.26 3.27 -11.40
CA PRO A 31 28.00 2.39 -10.24
C PRO A 31 27.96 3.11 -8.90
N THR A 32 28.37 4.37 -8.85
CA THR A 32 28.45 5.22 -7.65
C THR A 32 27.61 6.48 -7.74
N ILE A 33 26.78 6.63 -8.78
CA ILE A 33 25.85 7.76 -8.90
C ILE A 33 24.71 7.53 -7.92
N GLU A 34 24.43 8.51 -7.07
CA GLU A 34 23.29 8.46 -6.17
C GLU A 34 21.95 8.62 -6.91
N TRP A 35 20.91 7.99 -6.38
CA TRP A 35 19.59 8.00 -7.00
C TRP A 35 19.01 9.41 -7.13
N ALA A 36 19.19 10.24 -6.11
CA ALA A 36 18.81 11.64 -6.13
C ALA A 36 19.61 12.46 -7.15
N ASP A 37 20.93 12.24 -7.24
CA ASP A 37 21.80 12.96 -8.17
C ASP A 37 21.51 12.60 -9.64
N ALA A 38 20.99 11.40 -9.87
CA ALA A 38 20.50 10.99 -11.18
C ALA A 38 19.19 11.73 -11.58
N GLY A 39 18.62 12.55 -10.71
CA GLY A 39 17.38 13.29 -10.96
C GLY A 39 16.13 12.39 -10.99
N ALA A 40 16.20 11.23 -10.36
CA ALA A 40 15.10 10.27 -10.31
C ALA A 40 14.00 10.73 -9.38
N ASP A 41 12.76 10.52 -9.79
CA ASP A 41 11.57 10.81 -9.00
C ASP A 41 10.92 9.55 -8.40
N SER A 42 9.81 9.73 -7.68
CA SER A 42 9.07 8.62 -7.07
C SER A 42 8.49 7.63 -8.10
N LEU A 43 8.22 8.08 -9.31
CA LEU A 43 7.74 7.22 -10.39
C LEU A 43 8.89 6.38 -10.96
N ASP A 44 10.07 6.98 -11.08
CA ASP A 44 11.29 6.29 -11.49
C ASP A 44 11.67 5.22 -10.46
N THR A 45 11.51 5.51 -9.17
CA THR A 45 11.71 4.52 -8.08
C THR A 45 10.79 3.30 -8.28
N LEU A 46 9.51 3.52 -8.54
CA LEU A 46 8.58 2.43 -8.81
C LEU A 46 8.98 1.66 -10.08
N HIS A 47 9.40 2.35 -11.13
CA HIS A 47 9.86 1.73 -12.37
C HIS A 47 11.10 0.86 -12.16
N LEU A 48 12.07 1.35 -11.39
CA LEU A 48 13.27 0.60 -11.05
C LEU A 48 12.95 -0.70 -10.34
N ILE A 49 12.11 -0.64 -9.30
CA ILE A 49 11.68 -1.82 -8.53
C ILE A 49 11.00 -2.85 -9.41
N LEU A 50 9.99 -2.43 -10.20
CA LEU A 50 9.25 -3.36 -11.05
C LEU A 50 10.14 -4.03 -12.13
N ARG A 51 11.16 -3.32 -12.63
CA ARG A 51 12.14 -3.91 -13.55
C ARG A 51 13.05 -4.90 -12.84
N LEU A 52 13.53 -4.54 -11.65
CA LEU A 52 14.33 -5.44 -10.83
C LEU A 52 13.56 -6.71 -10.48
N GLU A 53 12.32 -6.58 -10.01
CA GLU A 53 11.44 -7.74 -9.75
C GLU A 53 11.25 -8.62 -11.00
N THR A 54 11.13 -7.99 -12.18
CA THR A 54 11.00 -8.72 -13.44
C THR A 54 12.27 -9.49 -13.81
N TYR A 55 13.46 -8.90 -13.59
CA TYR A 55 14.74 -9.52 -13.94
C TYR A 55 15.19 -10.55 -12.91
N LEU A 56 14.86 -10.32 -11.64
CA LEU A 56 15.28 -11.17 -10.53
C LEU A 56 14.28 -12.29 -10.23
N GLY A 57 13.04 -12.20 -10.73
CA GLY A 57 11.97 -13.15 -10.43
C GLY A 57 11.51 -13.16 -8.98
N ARG A 58 11.89 -12.13 -8.20
CA ARG A 58 11.54 -11.99 -6.78
C ARG A 58 11.14 -10.56 -6.45
N LYS A 59 10.47 -10.37 -5.32
CA LYS A 59 10.13 -9.03 -4.81
C LYS A 59 11.38 -8.26 -4.41
N VAL A 60 11.34 -6.95 -4.63
CA VAL A 60 12.37 -5.99 -4.22
C VAL A 60 11.74 -4.99 -3.26
N PRO A 61 12.19 -4.97 -1.99
CA PRO A 61 11.67 -4.05 -1.00
C PRO A 61 11.86 -2.59 -1.41
N PHE A 62 10.85 -1.78 -1.14
CA PHE A 62 10.84 -0.37 -1.53
C PHE A 62 11.88 0.47 -0.79
N ASP A 63 12.17 0.10 0.44
CA ASP A 63 13.13 0.74 1.33
C ASP A 63 14.59 0.57 0.94
N LEU A 64 14.88 -0.31 -0.02
CA LEU A 64 16.21 -0.41 -0.62
C LEU A 64 16.53 0.78 -1.55
N ILE A 65 15.50 1.49 -2.04
CA ILE A 65 15.70 2.62 -2.95
C ILE A 65 15.60 3.93 -2.17
N THR A 66 16.72 4.33 -1.59
CA THR A 66 16.86 5.60 -0.87
C THR A 66 17.48 6.68 -1.76
N PRO A 67 17.33 7.98 -1.45
CA PRO A 67 17.93 9.06 -2.23
C PRO A 67 19.45 8.94 -2.44
N ASP A 68 20.16 8.44 -1.44
CA ASP A 68 21.61 8.21 -1.42
C ASP A 68 22.01 6.81 -1.93
N MET A 69 21.04 6.01 -2.37
CA MET A 69 21.30 4.69 -2.94
C MET A 69 22.07 4.81 -4.26
N THR A 70 23.09 3.97 -4.42
CA THR A 70 23.84 3.82 -5.67
C THR A 70 23.61 2.42 -6.27
N PRO A 71 23.83 2.21 -7.58
CA PRO A 71 23.75 0.88 -8.17
C PRO A 71 24.61 -0.16 -7.47
N ARG A 72 25.79 0.24 -6.97
CA ARG A 72 26.71 -0.63 -6.23
C ARG A 72 26.13 -1.00 -4.85
N SER A 73 25.60 -0.03 -4.10
CA SER A 73 25.00 -0.30 -2.78
C SER A 73 23.74 -1.15 -2.91
N LEU A 74 22.92 -0.90 -3.91
CA LEU A 74 21.74 -1.70 -4.21
C LEU A 74 22.08 -3.15 -4.55
N THR A 75 23.09 -3.37 -5.40
CA THR A 75 23.56 -4.72 -5.74
C THR A 75 24.01 -5.47 -4.48
N ARG A 76 24.76 -4.81 -3.59
CA ARG A 76 25.21 -5.42 -2.33
C ARG A 76 24.02 -5.78 -1.44
N GLN A 77 23.09 -4.87 -1.24
CA GLN A 77 21.90 -5.11 -0.41
C GLN A 77 21.04 -6.27 -0.97
N LEU A 78 20.89 -6.35 -2.29
CA LEU A 78 20.16 -7.43 -2.95
C LEU A 78 20.91 -8.78 -2.90
N LEU A 79 22.24 -8.79 -2.74
CA LEU A 79 23.04 -10.01 -2.49
C LEU A 79 22.88 -10.51 -1.05
N ASP A 80 22.90 -9.56 -0.10
CA ASP A 80 22.79 -9.84 1.33
C ASP A 80 21.35 -10.27 1.71
N GLU A 81 20.36 -9.91 0.89
CA GLU A 81 19.01 -10.45 1.02
C GLU A 81 18.96 -11.88 0.46
N PRO A 82 18.70 -12.90 1.32
CA PRO A 82 18.54 -14.25 0.84
C PRO A 82 17.41 -14.33 -0.21
N ALA A 83 17.64 -15.13 -1.25
CA ALA A 83 16.65 -15.43 -2.29
C ALA A 83 15.55 -16.33 -1.73
N SER A 84 14.71 -15.84 -0.85
CA SER A 84 13.65 -16.59 -0.21
C SER A 84 12.28 -16.07 -0.65
N GLN A 85 11.71 -16.84 -1.48
CA GLN A 85 10.33 -17.27 -1.24
C GLN A 85 10.31 -17.86 0.17
N ASP A 86 9.65 -17.25 1.14
CA ASP A 86 9.43 -17.89 2.44
C ASP A 86 10.56 -17.78 3.49
N ASP A 87 10.98 -16.57 3.80
CA ASP A 87 11.77 -16.39 5.03
C ASP A 87 10.93 -15.77 6.13
N GLY A 88 10.54 -16.64 7.02
CA GLY A 88 10.38 -16.27 8.41
C GLY A 88 11.63 -15.49 8.79
N ALA A 89 11.49 -14.18 9.01
CA ALA A 89 12.57 -13.31 9.39
C ALA A 89 13.37 -14.01 10.48
N LYS A 90 14.68 -14.26 10.22
CA LYS A 90 15.59 -14.59 11.33
C LYS A 90 15.32 -13.55 12.41
N PRO A 91 15.14 -13.94 13.67
CA PRO A 91 14.98 -12.99 14.75
C PRO A 91 16.21 -12.10 14.71
N ASP A 92 16.05 -10.92 14.11
CA ASP A 92 17.03 -9.86 14.23
C ASP A 92 17.06 -9.51 15.70
N ASN A 93 18.21 -9.73 16.33
CA ASN A 93 18.44 -9.53 17.76
C ASN A 93 18.46 -8.04 18.16
N SER A 94 17.86 -7.17 17.35
CA SER A 94 17.58 -5.80 17.71
C SER A 94 16.43 -5.82 18.74
N GLN A 95 16.71 -5.36 19.96
CA GLN A 95 15.79 -5.35 21.11
C GLN A 95 14.50 -4.52 20.88
N LYS A 96 14.31 -3.93 19.68
CA LYS A 96 13.17 -3.05 19.39
C LYS A 96 11.97 -3.82 18.84
N PRO A 97 10.76 -3.57 19.36
CA PRO A 97 9.56 -4.26 18.90
C PRO A 97 9.23 -3.91 17.44
N PRO A 98 8.75 -4.87 16.64
CA PRO A 98 8.24 -4.58 15.30
C PRO A 98 6.93 -3.80 15.40
N ILE A 99 6.83 -2.74 14.58
CA ILE A 99 5.58 -2.01 14.33
C ILE A 99 5.14 -2.37 12.91
N PHE A 100 4.05 -3.12 12.77
CA PHE A 100 3.53 -3.48 11.45
C PHE A 100 2.75 -2.32 10.86
N LEU A 101 3.04 -1.97 9.60
CA LEU A 101 2.32 -0.95 8.84
C LEU A 101 1.61 -1.58 7.65
N ILE A 102 0.30 -1.46 7.59
CA ILE A 102 -0.47 -1.82 6.41
C ILE A 102 -0.59 -0.59 5.50
N PRO A 103 -0.08 -0.66 4.26
CA PRO A 103 -0.01 0.49 3.35
C PRO A 103 -1.37 0.85 2.77
N GLY A 104 -1.41 1.96 2.02
CA GLY A 104 -2.60 2.43 1.31
C GLY A 104 -3.08 1.52 0.19
N VAL A 105 -4.02 2.04 -0.61
CA VAL A 105 -4.73 1.26 -1.64
C VAL A 105 -3.84 0.70 -2.75
N PHE A 106 -2.61 1.21 -2.91
CA PHE A 106 -1.71 0.76 -3.99
C PHE A 106 -0.48 -0.01 -3.51
N GLY A 107 -0.33 -0.19 -2.21
CA GLY A 107 0.78 -0.91 -1.60
C GLY A 107 1.78 0.00 -0.89
N ASP A 108 2.98 -0.51 -0.64
CA ASP A 108 4.05 0.28 -0.02
C ASP A 108 4.47 1.42 -0.97
N GLU A 109 4.67 2.59 -0.39
CA GLU A 109 4.97 3.81 -1.13
C GLU A 109 6.22 4.48 -0.52
N PRO A 110 7.04 5.20 -1.33
CA PRO A 110 8.21 5.94 -0.84
C PRO A 110 7.88 6.93 0.29
N ILE A 111 6.62 7.39 0.35
CA ILE A 111 6.16 8.33 1.38
C ILE A 111 6.36 7.84 2.82
N PHE A 112 6.51 6.52 3.03
CA PHE A 112 6.76 5.98 4.38
C PHE A 112 8.22 6.05 4.83
N ALA A 113 9.16 6.41 3.96
CA ALA A 113 10.60 6.39 4.27
C ALA A 113 10.95 7.31 5.46
N ASP A 114 10.44 8.54 5.44
CA ASP A 114 10.70 9.50 6.51
C ASP A 114 9.98 9.12 7.81
N PHE A 115 8.80 8.56 7.73
CA PHE A 115 8.09 8.02 8.88
C PHE A 115 8.83 6.83 9.52
N ARG A 116 9.39 5.91 8.71
CA ARG A 116 10.27 4.84 9.21
C ARG A 116 11.48 5.41 9.94
N ARG A 117 12.12 6.42 9.35
CA ARG A 117 13.28 7.08 9.95
C ARG A 117 12.94 7.74 11.29
N SER A 118 11.82 8.45 11.37
CA SER A 118 11.35 9.11 12.57
C SER A 118 11.05 8.13 13.72
N LEU A 119 10.63 6.91 13.40
CA LEU A 119 10.32 5.88 14.41
C LEU A 119 11.51 4.96 14.74
N SER A 120 12.65 5.07 14.04
CA SER A 120 13.78 4.13 14.10
C SER A 120 14.40 3.99 15.50
N SER A 121 14.33 5.03 16.35
CA SER A 121 14.78 4.99 17.74
C SER A 121 13.82 4.25 18.69
N HIS A 122 12.56 4.07 18.31
CA HIS A 122 11.50 3.54 19.18
C HIS A 122 10.96 2.17 18.75
N GLY A 123 11.13 1.82 17.47
CA GLY A 123 10.68 0.56 16.94
C GLY A 123 11.10 0.37 15.50
N ARG A 124 10.91 -0.84 14.97
CA ARG A 124 11.18 -1.15 13.56
C ARG A 124 9.87 -1.18 12.79
N LEU A 125 9.61 -0.15 11.98
CA LEU A 125 8.42 -0.12 11.12
C LEU A 125 8.58 -1.13 9.98
N GLN A 126 7.71 -2.13 9.94
CA GLN A 126 7.68 -3.18 8.92
C GLN A 126 6.40 -3.04 8.09
N THR A 127 6.54 -2.76 6.81
CA THR A 127 5.38 -2.72 5.91
C THR A 127 4.94 -4.13 5.56
N LEU A 128 3.63 -4.36 5.59
CA LEU A 128 3.00 -5.60 5.14
C LEU A 128 2.54 -5.44 3.70
N GLU A 129 2.84 -6.41 2.87
CA GLU A 129 2.29 -6.44 1.52
C GLU A 129 0.79 -6.78 1.57
N LEU A 130 -0.01 -5.98 0.87
CA LEU A 130 -1.40 -6.29 0.63
C LEU A 130 -1.53 -7.27 -0.55
N PRO A 131 -2.56 -8.14 -0.55
CA PRO A 131 -2.80 -9.02 -1.68
C PRO A 131 -3.04 -8.23 -2.96
N ASP A 132 -2.47 -8.71 -4.06
CA ASP A 132 -2.47 -8.09 -5.37
C ASP A 132 -3.24 -8.92 -6.42
N LEU A 133 -3.14 -8.56 -7.70
CA LEU A 133 -3.85 -9.20 -8.81
C LEU A 133 -3.49 -10.68 -9.05
N ASP A 134 -2.45 -11.19 -8.42
CA ASP A 134 -2.17 -12.62 -8.36
C ASP A 134 -3.18 -13.38 -7.47
N CYS A 135 -3.77 -12.70 -6.49
CA CYS A 135 -4.82 -13.23 -5.64
C CYS A 135 -6.21 -13.20 -6.30
N PRO A 136 -7.16 -14.07 -5.90
CA PRO A 136 -8.53 -14.05 -6.40
C PRO A 136 -9.27 -12.74 -6.13
N ALA A 137 -10.14 -12.34 -7.04
CA ALA A 137 -10.93 -11.12 -6.89
C ALA A 137 -11.87 -11.16 -5.66
N SER A 138 -12.32 -12.35 -5.25
CA SER A 138 -13.12 -12.56 -4.04
C SER A 138 -12.37 -12.11 -2.77
N LEU A 139 -11.07 -12.39 -2.67
CA LEU A 139 -10.23 -11.93 -1.57
C LEU A 139 -10.06 -10.41 -1.63
N LEU A 140 -9.73 -9.86 -2.80
CA LEU A 140 -9.44 -8.43 -3.00
C LEU A 140 -10.67 -7.52 -2.82
N SER A 141 -11.88 -8.07 -2.96
CA SER A 141 -13.16 -7.34 -2.83
C SER A 141 -13.91 -7.63 -1.53
N ASP A 142 -13.25 -8.27 -0.56
CA ASP A 142 -13.79 -8.60 0.75
C ASP A 142 -12.83 -8.10 1.85
N MET A 143 -13.35 -7.22 2.72
CA MET A 143 -12.53 -6.62 3.78
C MET A 143 -12.13 -7.64 4.84
N ALA A 144 -13.03 -8.53 5.23
CA ALA A 144 -12.75 -9.57 6.22
C ALA A 144 -11.69 -10.56 5.69
N ALA A 145 -11.75 -10.92 4.40
CA ALA A 145 -10.75 -11.78 3.77
C ALA A 145 -9.37 -11.08 3.70
N THR A 146 -9.35 -9.79 3.34
CA THR A 146 -8.11 -9.00 3.30
C THR A 146 -7.54 -8.82 4.71
N GLY A 147 -8.37 -8.56 5.72
CA GLY A 147 -7.96 -8.46 7.13
C GLY A 147 -7.38 -9.78 7.65
N ARG A 148 -8.01 -10.92 7.35
CA ARG A 148 -7.47 -12.25 7.69
C ARG A 148 -6.12 -12.53 7.03
N PHE A 149 -5.95 -12.14 5.77
CA PHE A 149 -4.68 -12.26 5.08
C PHE A 149 -3.58 -11.49 5.83
N ALA A 150 -3.83 -10.21 6.17
CA ALA A 150 -2.89 -9.40 6.92
C ALA A 150 -2.61 -9.98 8.33
N ALA A 151 -3.63 -10.43 9.04
CA ALA A 151 -3.49 -11.05 10.36
C ALA A 151 -2.66 -12.33 10.32
N THR A 152 -2.85 -13.18 9.29
CA THR A 152 -2.06 -14.39 9.10
C THR A 152 -0.59 -14.05 8.86
N GLU A 153 -0.31 -13.04 8.06
CA GLU A 153 1.05 -12.60 7.79
C GLU A 153 1.74 -12.02 9.04
N ILE A 154 0.99 -11.24 9.85
CA ILE A 154 1.48 -10.75 11.15
C ILE A 154 1.80 -11.92 12.08
N ALA A 155 0.88 -12.89 12.21
CA ALA A 155 1.07 -14.04 13.08
C ALA A 155 2.27 -14.91 12.65
N ARG A 156 2.52 -15.00 11.34
CA ARG A 156 3.69 -15.71 10.80
C ARG A 156 5.01 -14.99 11.15
N ARG A 157 5.05 -13.65 11.03
CA ARG A 157 6.25 -12.84 11.33
C ARG A 157 6.49 -12.64 12.82
N LEU A 158 5.42 -12.61 13.60
CA LEU A 158 5.46 -12.48 15.06
C LEU A 158 4.56 -13.56 15.69
N PRO A 159 5.05 -14.80 15.85
CA PRO A 159 4.25 -15.91 16.39
C PRO A 159 3.79 -15.69 17.83
N GLN A 160 4.55 -14.96 18.62
CA GLN A 160 4.27 -14.67 20.03
C GLN A 160 4.59 -13.22 20.36
N GLY A 161 4.02 -12.73 21.48
CA GLY A 161 4.26 -11.37 21.98
C GLY A 161 3.20 -10.35 21.54
N ASN A 162 3.40 -9.11 21.98
CA ASN A 162 2.51 -8.00 21.77
C ASN A 162 2.62 -7.45 20.34
N ILE A 163 1.49 -7.19 19.71
CA ILE A 163 1.41 -6.69 18.35
C ILE A 163 1.15 -5.18 18.37
N LEU A 164 2.03 -4.44 17.70
CA LEU A 164 1.86 -3.02 17.37
C LEU A 164 1.48 -2.94 15.90
N LEU A 165 0.28 -2.47 15.60
CA LEU A 165 -0.25 -2.43 14.26
C LEU A 165 -0.65 -1.02 13.87
N ALA A 166 -0.32 -0.62 12.66
CA ALA A 166 -0.78 0.63 12.07
C ALA A 166 -1.28 0.39 10.64
N GLY A 167 -2.11 1.30 10.16
CA GLY A 167 -2.53 1.25 8.76
C GLY A 167 -2.85 2.63 8.22
N TYR A 168 -2.46 2.87 6.96
CA TYR A 168 -2.67 4.13 6.28
C TYR A 168 -3.81 4.02 5.26
N SER A 169 -4.71 5.00 5.25
CA SER A 169 -5.79 5.08 4.25
C SER A 169 -6.65 3.80 4.23
N PHE A 170 -6.74 3.11 3.10
CA PHE A 170 -7.36 1.79 2.99
C PHE A 170 -6.73 0.76 3.94
N GLY A 171 -5.41 0.82 4.10
CA GLY A 171 -4.68 -0.03 5.05
C GLY A 171 -5.10 0.17 6.50
N GLY A 172 -5.60 1.35 6.88
CA GLY A 172 -6.19 1.58 8.19
C GLY A 172 -7.44 0.72 8.44
N CYS A 173 -8.31 0.57 7.43
CA CYS A 173 -9.46 -0.31 7.51
C CYS A 173 -9.05 -1.79 7.57
N VAL A 174 -8.02 -2.16 6.81
CA VAL A 174 -7.47 -3.53 6.85
C VAL A 174 -6.81 -3.81 8.21
N ALA A 175 -6.07 -2.84 8.77
CA ALA A 175 -5.49 -2.96 10.10
C ALA A 175 -6.55 -3.15 11.19
N PHE A 176 -7.66 -2.45 11.07
CA PHE A 176 -8.80 -2.60 11.96
C PHE A 176 -9.38 -4.04 11.90
N GLU A 177 -9.65 -4.57 10.71
CA GLU A 177 -10.14 -5.93 10.53
C GLU A 177 -9.10 -6.99 10.95
N ALA A 178 -7.83 -6.77 10.64
CA ALA A 178 -6.75 -7.65 11.08
C ALA A 178 -6.66 -7.69 12.62
N THR A 179 -6.85 -6.55 13.29
CA THR A 179 -6.91 -6.47 14.75
C THR A 179 -8.06 -7.30 15.30
N ALA A 180 -9.27 -7.15 14.77
CA ALA A 180 -10.42 -7.96 15.19
C ALA A 180 -10.15 -9.46 15.06
N PHE A 181 -9.52 -9.87 13.95
CA PHE A 181 -9.21 -11.27 13.70
C PHE A 181 -8.10 -11.81 14.63
N LEU A 182 -7.06 -11.03 14.89
CA LEU A 182 -5.98 -11.38 15.82
C LEU A 182 -6.49 -11.54 17.26
N LEU A 183 -7.34 -10.62 17.72
CA LEU A 183 -7.97 -10.70 19.04
C LEU A 183 -8.86 -11.94 19.16
N ALA A 184 -9.64 -12.26 18.11
CA ALA A 184 -10.46 -13.48 18.09
C ALA A 184 -9.64 -14.77 18.16
N GLN A 185 -8.36 -14.72 17.75
CA GLN A 185 -7.40 -15.82 17.90
C GLN A 185 -6.64 -15.81 19.24
N GLY A 186 -7.01 -14.95 20.17
CA GLY A 186 -6.36 -14.82 21.47
C GLY A 186 -4.99 -14.10 21.43
N ARG A 187 -4.66 -13.43 20.30
CA ARG A 187 -3.44 -12.62 20.19
C ARG A 187 -3.65 -11.26 20.86
N GLN A 188 -2.59 -10.71 21.41
CA GLN A 188 -2.61 -9.40 22.04
C GLN A 188 -2.18 -8.31 21.06
N VAL A 189 -3.14 -7.53 20.57
CA VAL A 189 -2.88 -6.28 19.88
C VAL A 189 -2.95 -5.17 20.92
N VAL A 190 -1.80 -4.61 21.29
CA VAL A 190 -1.69 -3.62 22.36
C VAL A 190 -1.81 -2.18 21.86
N PHE A 191 -1.63 -1.97 20.56
CA PHE A 191 -1.75 -0.66 19.93
C PHE A 191 -2.25 -0.78 18.50
N LEU A 192 -3.17 0.12 18.12
CA LEU A 192 -3.66 0.29 16.75
C LEU A 192 -3.52 1.76 16.31
N GLY A 193 -2.73 2.01 15.27
CA GLY A 193 -2.59 3.31 14.61
C GLY A 193 -3.43 3.37 13.34
N LEU A 194 -4.42 4.26 13.28
CA LEU A 194 -5.26 4.50 12.11
C LEU A 194 -4.86 5.84 11.48
N LEU A 195 -4.06 5.79 10.41
CA LEU A 195 -3.46 6.97 9.76
C LEU A 195 -4.34 7.42 8.59
N ASP A 196 -5.18 8.40 8.83
CA ASP A 196 -6.17 8.96 7.91
C ASP A 196 -6.98 7.88 7.16
N PRO A 197 -7.61 6.95 7.90
CA PRO A 197 -8.33 5.83 7.32
C PRO A 197 -9.58 6.30 6.57
N VAL A 198 -10.05 5.49 5.63
CA VAL A 198 -11.37 5.70 5.03
C VAL A 198 -12.44 5.48 6.10
N ALA A 199 -13.44 6.37 6.16
CA ALA A 199 -14.52 6.21 7.12
C ALA A 199 -15.31 4.91 6.88
N PRO A 200 -15.63 4.13 7.94
CA PRO A 200 -16.53 3.01 7.81
C PRO A 200 -17.92 3.51 7.42
N PHE A 201 -18.53 2.86 6.43
CA PHE A 201 -19.90 3.18 6.05
C PHE A 201 -20.85 2.67 7.15
N SER A 202 -21.51 3.59 7.87
CA SER A 202 -22.49 3.18 8.88
C SER A 202 -23.75 2.58 8.23
N VAL A 203 -24.29 1.56 8.88
CA VAL A 203 -25.55 0.93 8.46
C VAL A 203 -26.74 1.89 8.59
N ASP A 204 -26.60 2.91 9.46
CA ASP A 204 -27.68 3.86 9.81
C ASP A 204 -27.73 5.11 8.92
N ASP A 205 -26.85 5.23 7.95
CA ASP A 205 -26.95 6.29 6.96
C ASP A 205 -27.93 5.90 5.84
N ASP A 206 -29.16 5.60 6.23
CA ASP A 206 -30.29 5.39 5.32
C ASP A 206 -30.52 6.55 4.35
N ARG A 207 -29.94 7.73 4.64
CA ARG A 207 -29.92 8.89 3.74
C ARG A 207 -29.04 8.67 2.51
N VAL A 208 -28.10 7.71 2.55
CA VAL A 208 -27.31 7.27 1.38
C VAL A 208 -28.03 6.20 0.59
N HIS A 209 -29.05 5.58 1.18
CA HIS A 209 -29.88 4.51 0.59
C HIS A 209 -31.29 4.97 0.24
N GLU A 210 -31.55 6.27 0.05
CA GLU A 210 -32.64 6.57 -0.87
C GLU A 210 -32.31 5.83 -2.16
N PRO A 211 -33.18 4.88 -2.61
CA PRO A 211 -33.03 4.28 -3.91
C PRO A 211 -33.10 5.47 -4.87
N ARG A 212 -31.93 5.96 -5.28
CA ARG A 212 -31.88 7.00 -6.31
C ARG A 212 -32.69 6.43 -7.44
N ARG A 213 -33.94 6.88 -7.56
CA ARG A 213 -34.85 6.54 -8.64
C ARG A 213 -33.98 6.53 -9.88
N HIS A 214 -33.81 5.35 -10.47
CA HIS A 214 -32.99 5.20 -11.67
C HIS A 214 -33.52 6.22 -12.66
N PRO A 215 -32.72 7.18 -13.10
CA PRO A 215 -33.19 8.15 -14.07
C PRO A 215 -33.56 7.35 -15.33
N THR A 216 -34.82 7.36 -15.68
CA THR A 216 -35.44 6.65 -16.80
C THR A 216 -35.06 7.24 -18.16
N GLY A 217 -33.92 7.95 -18.24
CA GLY A 217 -33.49 8.58 -19.49
C GLY A 217 -32.02 8.29 -19.84
N TRP A 218 -31.80 7.68 -21.01
CA TRP A 218 -30.48 7.44 -21.58
C TRP A 218 -29.60 8.73 -21.67
N ARG A 219 -30.20 9.91 -21.80
CA ARG A 219 -29.51 11.21 -21.81
C ARG A 219 -28.89 11.57 -20.46
N GLN A 220 -29.55 11.29 -19.33
CA GLN A 220 -28.99 11.51 -17.98
C GLN A 220 -27.88 10.49 -17.67
N TYR A 221 -27.99 9.27 -18.18
CA TYR A 221 -26.97 8.25 -18.10
C TYR A 221 -25.68 8.69 -18.83
N LEU A 222 -25.78 9.27 -20.03
CA LEU A 222 -24.63 9.82 -20.77
C LEU A 222 -24.05 11.08 -20.11
N HIS A 223 -24.88 11.94 -19.49
CA HIS A 223 -24.41 13.14 -18.79
C HIS A 223 -23.57 12.81 -17.55
N ARG A 224 -23.92 11.77 -16.81
CA ARG A 224 -23.11 11.26 -15.68
C ARG A 224 -21.80 10.61 -16.11
N ARG A 225 -21.67 10.17 -17.34
CA ARG A 225 -20.45 9.59 -17.90
C ARG A 225 -19.51 10.60 -18.57
N ARG A 226 -19.93 11.84 -18.75
CA ARG A 226 -19.04 12.91 -19.25
C ARG A 226 -17.70 13.04 -18.50
N PRO A 227 -17.65 12.93 -17.16
CA PRO A 227 -16.36 12.92 -16.44
C PRO A 227 -15.48 11.73 -16.80
N MET A 228 -16.09 10.55 -17.04
CA MET A 228 -15.36 9.33 -17.44
C MET A 228 -14.74 9.48 -18.83
N LEU A 229 -15.46 10.10 -19.78
CA LEU A 229 -14.98 10.38 -21.14
C LEU A 229 -13.94 11.50 -21.18
N LYS A 230 -14.07 12.54 -20.33
CA LYS A 230 -13.05 13.61 -20.21
C LYS A 230 -11.71 13.09 -19.69
N ASN A 231 -11.73 12.10 -18.78
CA ASN A 231 -10.52 11.48 -18.25
C ASN A 231 -9.88 10.46 -19.21
N LEU A 232 -10.52 10.16 -20.34
CA LEU A 232 -9.98 9.23 -21.36
C LEU A 232 -9.08 9.92 -22.39
N ARG A 233 -9.26 11.22 -22.60
CA ARG A 233 -8.51 11.99 -23.63
C ARG A 233 -6.98 12.00 -23.39
N PRO A 234 -6.47 12.24 -22.18
CA PRO A 234 -5.03 12.19 -21.93
C PRO A 234 -4.43 10.80 -22.18
N HIS A 235 -5.21 9.75 -22.07
CA HIS A 235 -4.76 8.38 -22.25
C HIS A 235 -4.69 7.95 -23.71
N PHE A 236 -5.51 8.57 -24.57
CA PHE A 236 -5.42 8.37 -26.01
C PHE A 236 -4.11 8.95 -26.56
N GLU A 237 -3.68 10.10 -26.03
CA GLU A 237 -2.43 10.76 -26.44
C GLU A 237 -1.19 9.97 -25.99
N GLU A 238 -1.27 9.26 -24.86
CA GLU A 238 -0.13 8.50 -24.32
C GLU A 238 -0.05 7.03 -24.78
N GLU A 239 -1.18 6.36 -24.98
CA GLU A 239 -1.26 4.90 -25.24
C GLU A 239 -1.82 4.56 -26.62
N GLY A 240 -2.25 5.55 -27.39
CA GLY A 240 -2.86 5.35 -28.71
C GLY A 240 -4.23 4.65 -28.67
N MET A 241 -4.74 4.33 -29.88
CA MET A 241 -6.06 3.71 -30.03
C MET A 241 -6.20 2.36 -29.34
N PHE A 242 -5.16 1.53 -29.37
CA PHE A 242 -5.20 0.19 -28.75
C PHE A 242 -5.26 0.28 -27.21
N GLY A 243 -4.49 1.17 -26.59
CA GLY A 243 -4.57 1.41 -25.15
C GLY A 243 -5.93 1.92 -24.70
N TYR A 244 -6.58 2.73 -25.54
CA TYR A 244 -7.92 3.23 -25.29
C TYR A 244 -8.99 2.12 -25.33
N ILE A 245 -8.99 1.27 -26.39
CA ILE A 245 -9.90 0.12 -26.52
C ILE A 245 -9.73 -0.84 -25.35
N ASP A 246 -8.50 -1.09 -24.97
CA ASP A 246 -8.10 -1.96 -23.88
C ASP A 246 -8.70 -1.49 -22.54
N ARG A 247 -8.68 -0.19 -22.27
CA ARG A 247 -9.28 0.41 -21.06
C ARG A 247 -10.80 0.38 -21.08
N LEU A 248 -11.41 0.57 -22.25
CA LEU A 248 -12.86 0.43 -22.39
C LEU A 248 -13.30 -1.00 -22.06
N GLY A 249 -12.58 -1.99 -22.58
CA GLY A 249 -12.82 -3.41 -22.28
C GLY A 249 -12.72 -3.69 -20.77
N LEU A 250 -11.66 -3.19 -20.11
CA LEU A 250 -11.50 -3.33 -18.66
C LEU A 250 -12.62 -2.64 -17.88
N ALA A 251 -13.03 -1.44 -18.31
CA ALA A 251 -14.13 -0.72 -17.68
C ALA A 251 -15.46 -1.47 -17.80
N VAL A 252 -15.70 -2.12 -18.95
CA VAL A 252 -16.88 -3.00 -19.15
C VAL A 252 -16.82 -4.21 -18.24
N LEU A 253 -15.67 -4.89 -18.14
CA LEU A 253 -15.49 -6.05 -17.24
C LEU A 253 -15.72 -5.67 -15.77
N VAL A 254 -15.24 -4.51 -15.36
CA VAL A 254 -15.48 -3.98 -14.01
C VAL A 254 -16.98 -3.73 -13.78
N GLN A 255 -17.68 -3.14 -14.75
CA GLN A 255 -19.13 -2.89 -14.62
C GLN A 255 -19.96 -4.16 -14.57
N LEU A 256 -19.58 -5.16 -15.36
CA LEU A 256 -20.18 -6.48 -15.35
C LEU A 256 -19.77 -7.31 -14.12
N ARG A 257 -18.97 -6.72 -13.21
CA ARG A 257 -18.38 -7.42 -12.05
C ARG A 257 -17.59 -8.67 -12.43
N ALA A 258 -17.11 -8.74 -13.66
CA ALA A 258 -16.29 -9.83 -14.18
C ALA A 258 -14.80 -9.63 -13.77
N PHE A 259 -14.55 -9.36 -12.49
CA PHE A 259 -13.26 -8.96 -11.95
C PHE A 259 -12.15 -9.99 -12.21
N ASP A 260 -12.44 -11.28 -12.07
CA ASP A 260 -11.44 -12.32 -12.35
C ASP A 260 -11.05 -12.39 -13.84
N ARG A 261 -11.97 -12.08 -14.74
CA ARG A 261 -11.65 -11.94 -16.17
C ARG A 261 -10.74 -10.72 -16.41
N GLY A 262 -11.06 -9.58 -15.81
CA GLY A 262 -10.24 -8.37 -15.87
C GLY A 262 -8.83 -8.61 -15.32
N ARG A 263 -8.73 -9.29 -14.19
CA ARG A 263 -7.47 -9.65 -13.55
C ARG A 263 -6.60 -10.53 -14.47
N ARG A 264 -7.13 -11.65 -14.94
CA ARG A 264 -6.42 -12.54 -15.87
C ARG A 264 -5.98 -11.80 -17.12
N TRP A 265 -6.82 -10.93 -17.64
CA TRP A 265 -6.51 -10.13 -18.83
C TRP A 265 -5.33 -9.16 -18.59
N ILE A 266 -5.32 -8.42 -17.48
CA ILE A 266 -4.19 -7.55 -17.11
C ILE A 266 -2.90 -8.36 -16.96
N LEU A 267 -2.95 -9.49 -16.25
CA LEU A 267 -1.78 -10.34 -16.02
C LEU A 267 -1.24 -10.94 -17.32
N SER A 268 -2.12 -11.40 -18.22
CA SER A 268 -1.71 -11.94 -19.52
C SER A 268 -1.14 -10.88 -20.47
N ALA A 269 -1.55 -9.63 -20.31
CA ALA A 269 -1.06 -8.51 -21.10
C ALA A 269 0.23 -7.88 -20.55
N ARG A 270 0.73 -8.31 -19.39
CA ARG A 270 1.88 -7.72 -18.68
C ARG A 270 3.10 -7.52 -19.61
N HIS A 271 3.37 -8.47 -20.49
CA HIS A 271 4.51 -8.43 -21.42
C HIS A 271 4.24 -7.67 -22.73
N ARG A 272 2.99 -7.29 -22.98
CA ARG A 272 2.55 -6.64 -24.23
C ARG A 272 2.30 -5.14 -24.10
N VAL A 273 2.24 -4.63 -22.89
CA VAL A 273 1.97 -3.23 -22.58
C VAL A 273 3.19 -2.59 -21.92
N SER A 274 3.30 -1.27 -22.03
CA SER A 274 4.34 -0.55 -21.28
C SER A 274 4.14 -0.75 -19.77
N LEU A 275 5.23 -0.69 -19.01
CA LEU A 275 5.17 -0.80 -17.55
C LEU A 275 4.19 0.22 -16.94
N LYS A 276 4.26 1.49 -17.40
CA LYS A 276 3.33 2.56 -17.00
C LYS A 276 1.86 2.19 -17.30
N GLY A 277 1.60 1.61 -18.46
CA GLY A 277 0.29 1.11 -18.85
C GLY A 277 -0.19 -0.04 -17.97
N PHE A 278 0.70 -0.99 -17.64
CA PHE A 278 0.39 -2.10 -16.72
C PHE A 278 0.04 -1.59 -15.31
N VAL A 279 0.90 -0.76 -14.71
CA VAL A 279 0.67 -0.19 -13.37
C VAL A 279 -0.66 0.57 -13.31
N ARG A 280 -0.97 1.35 -14.32
CA ARG A 280 -2.22 2.11 -14.40
C ARG A 280 -3.45 1.20 -14.43
N ARG A 281 -3.43 0.12 -15.22
CA ARG A 281 -4.51 -0.88 -15.29
C ARG A 281 -4.67 -1.66 -13.98
N ARG A 282 -3.54 -2.09 -13.42
CA ARG A 282 -3.48 -2.74 -12.12
C ARG A 282 -4.13 -1.86 -11.04
N ASN A 283 -3.69 -0.62 -10.92
CA ASN A 283 -4.18 0.30 -9.89
C ASN A 283 -5.67 0.64 -10.09
N TYR A 284 -6.13 0.75 -11.33
CA TYR A 284 -7.55 0.93 -11.61
C TYR A 284 -8.38 -0.26 -11.10
N LEU A 285 -8.01 -1.49 -11.45
CA LEU A 285 -8.76 -2.69 -11.04
C LEU A 285 -8.68 -2.91 -9.54
N LEU A 286 -7.49 -2.79 -8.93
CA LEU A 286 -7.34 -2.88 -7.47
C LEU A 286 -8.18 -1.84 -6.74
N GLY A 287 -8.17 -0.60 -7.23
CA GLY A 287 -9.01 0.46 -6.65
C GLY A 287 -10.51 0.10 -6.68
N GLN A 288 -11.01 -0.48 -7.77
CA GLN A 288 -12.42 -0.91 -7.89
C GLN A 288 -12.75 -2.08 -6.96
N LEU A 289 -11.86 -3.06 -6.85
CA LEU A 289 -12.02 -4.21 -5.96
C LEU A 289 -12.03 -3.76 -4.49
N ARG A 290 -11.05 -2.97 -4.08
CA ARG A 290 -10.92 -2.46 -2.71
C ARG A 290 -12.05 -1.50 -2.34
N GLN A 291 -12.51 -0.67 -3.28
CA GLN A 291 -13.72 0.14 -3.09
C GLN A 291 -14.98 -0.75 -2.90
N THR A 292 -15.04 -1.88 -3.60
CA THR A 292 -16.13 -2.85 -3.41
C THR A 292 -16.08 -3.47 -2.02
N ALA A 293 -14.89 -3.83 -1.53
CA ALA A 293 -14.68 -4.32 -0.17
C ALA A 293 -15.16 -3.30 0.87
N LEU A 294 -14.74 -2.04 0.75
CA LEU A 294 -15.15 -0.94 1.65
C LEU A 294 -16.67 -0.74 1.69
N LYS A 295 -17.33 -0.73 0.54
CA LYS A 295 -18.80 -0.53 0.47
C LYS A 295 -19.59 -1.62 1.19
N ARG A 296 -19.04 -2.82 1.28
CA ARG A 296 -19.67 -3.97 1.94
C ARG A 296 -19.22 -4.15 3.38
N TRP A 297 -18.21 -3.42 3.77
CA TRP A 297 -17.60 -3.56 5.07
C TRP A 297 -18.54 -3.12 6.20
N ARG A 298 -18.61 -3.94 7.23
CA ARG A 298 -19.36 -3.70 8.45
C ARG A 298 -18.45 -4.03 9.63
N PRO A 299 -17.67 -3.05 10.13
CA PRO A 299 -16.74 -3.29 11.22
C PRO A 299 -17.44 -3.63 12.53
N SER A 300 -16.86 -4.51 13.33
CA SER A 300 -17.22 -4.74 14.72
C SER A 300 -16.56 -3.69 15.62
N SER A 301 -17.01 -3.56 16.87
CA SER A 301 -16.32 -2.70 17.84
C SER A 301 -15.05 -3.35 18.37
N LEU A 302 -14.01 -2.54 18.60
CA LEU A 302 -12.74 -2.94 19.18
C LEU A 302 -12.47 -2.17 20.46
N ASP A 303 -11.91 -2.88 21.45
CA ASP A 303 -11.39 -2.30 22.69
C ASP A 303 -9.87 -2.45 22.74
N VAL A 304 -9.19 -1.65 21.94
CA VAL A 304 -7.73 -1.60 21.81
C VAL A 304 -7.29 -0.14 21.89
N PRO A 305 -6.21 0.21 22.59
CA PRO A 305 -5.61 1.53 22.55
C PRO A 305 -5.38 1.95 21.09
N THR A 306 -6.15 2.95 20.63
CA THR A 306 -6.18 3.35 19.23
C THR A 306 -5.80 4.82 19.08
N LEU A 307 -4.82 5.11 18.24
CA LEU A 307 -4.52 6.46 17.75
C LEU A 307 -5.15 6.66 16.38
N LEU A 308 -6.13 7.54 16.29
CA LEU A 308 -6.74 7.95 15.02
C LEU A 308 -6.14 9.29 14.58
N VAL A 309 -5.40 9.27 13.49
CA VAL A 309 -4.87 10.47 12.84
C VAL A 309 -5.80 10.86 11.71
N MET A 310 -6.24 12.12 11.70
CA MET A 310 -7.18 12.62 10.69
C MET A 310 -6.60 13.85 10.02
N CYS A 311 -6.55 13.85 8.70
CA CYS A 311 -6.21 15.03 7.89
C CYS A 311 -7.37 16.02 7.82
N GLU A 312 -7.07 17.28 7.48
CA GLU A 312 -8.04 18.39 7.47
C GLU A 312 -9.34 18.06 6.73
N LYS A 313 -9.26 17.53 5.51
CA LYS A 313 -10.43 17.17 4.72
C LYS A 313 -11.26 16.05 5.35
N SER A 314 -10.61 15.07 5.94
CA SER A 314 -11.27 13.94 6.59
C SER A 314 -11.94 14.38 7.89
N HIS A 315 -11.30 15.30 8.59
CA HIS A 315 -11.86 15.90 9.81
C HIS A 315 -13.11 16.74 9.52
N THR A 316 -13.05 17.60 8.49
CA THR A 316 -14.17 18.48 8.11
C THR A 316 -15.33 17.75 7.44
N SER A 317 -15.09 16.60 6.80
CA SER A 317 -16.14 15.77 6.17
C SER A 317 -16.99 14.98 7.17
N GLY A 318 -16.72 15.08 8.47
CA GLY A 318 -17.46 14.37 9.51
C GLY A 318 -17.06 12.88 9.64
N SER A 319 -16.08 12.41 8.89
CA SER A 319 -15.62 11.01 8.96
C SER A 319 -15.08 10.64 10.33
N SER A 320 -14.49 11.61 11.06
CA SER A 320 -13.97 11.44 12.41
C SER A 320 -15.05 11.03 13.42
N HIS A 321 -16.32 11.39 13.20
CA HIS A 321 -17.41 11.10 14.13
C HIS A 321 -17.90 9.64 14.07
N LEU A 322 -17.47 8.89 13.05
CA LEU A 322 -17.88 7.49 12.90
C LEU A 322 -16.99 6.53 13.69
N TRP A 323 -15.69 6.82 13.78
CA TRP A 323 -14.70 5.95 14.42
C TRP A 323 -14.93 5.73 15.92
N PRO A 324 -15.40 6.71 16.73
CA PRO A 324 -15.73 6.48 18.14
C PRO A 324 -16.83 5.43 18.38
N ARG A 325 -17.62 5.10 17.35
CA ARG A 325 -18.60 4.02 17.44
C ARG A 325 -17.98 2.63 17.41
N PHE A 326 -16.75 2.53 16.89
CA PHE A 326 -16.06 1.27 16.66
C PHE A 326 -14.80 1.11 17.52
N CYS A 327 -14.30 2.19 18.13
CA CYS A 327 -13.14 2.17 19.01
C CYS A 327 -13.50 2.76 20.37
N SER A 328 -13.51 1.93 21.43
CA SER A 328 -13.84 2.38 22.80
C SER A 328 -12.69 3.15 23.46
N ASN A 329 -11.42 2.81 23.13
CA ASN A 329 -10.22 3.45 23.63
C ASN A 329 -9.50 4.22 22.51
N LEU A 330 -10.01 5.43 22.22
CA LEU A 330 -9.64 6.22 21.05
C LEU A 330 -9.01 7.56 21.44
N ASN A 331 -7.79 7.79 20.97
CA ASN A 331 -7.13 9.10 20.96
C ASN A 331 -7.14 9.64 19.52
N ILE A 332 -7.47 10.93 19.34
CA ILE A 332 -7.60 11.56 18.01
C ILE A 332 -6.57 12.66 17.84
N LEU A 333 -5.78 12.58 16.77
CA LEU A 333 -4.84 13.61 16.34
C LEU A 333 -5.32 14.25 15.02
N GLY A 334 -5.67 15.52 15.04
CA GLY A 334 -5.95 16.30 13.83
C GLY A 334 -4.66 16.90 13.25
N LEU A 335 -4.44 16.70 11.95
CA LEU A 335 -3.34 17.32 11.20
C LEU A 335 -3.88 18.26 10.14
N PRO A 336 -3.41 19.53 10.06
CA PRO A 336 -3.87 20.52 9.09
C PRO A 336 -3.17 20.32 7.72
N VAL A 337 -3.20 19.09 7.21
CA VAL A 337 -2.55 18.68 5.95
C VAL A 337 -3.50 17.85 5.10
N ARG A 338 -3.18 17.67 3.83
CA ARG A 338 -3.94 16.78 2.95
C ARG A 338 -3.55 15.32 3.18
N HIS A 339 -4.38 14.40 2.72
CA HIS A 339 -4.20 12.97 2.85
C HIS A 339 -2.80 12.45 2.48
N ARG A 340 -2.23 12.92 1.37
CA ARG A 340 -0.90 12.50 0.91
C ARG A 340 0.26 13.20 1.61
N GLU A 341 -0.01 14.31 2.27
CA GLU A 341 1.00 15.13 2.96
C GLU A 341 1.25 14.69 4.41
N ILE A 342 0.53 13.65 4.87
CA ILE A 342 0.61 13.15 6.26
C ILE A 342 2.01 12.68 6.67
N PHE A 343 2.83 12.27 5.71
CA PHE A 343 4.21 11.82 5.93
C PHE A 343 5.27 12.83 5.48
N GLU A 344 4.86 14.04 5.07
CA GLU A 344 5.80 15.13 4.80
C GLU A 344 6.41 15.68 6.10
N PRO A 345 7.61 16.26 6.06
CA PRO A 345 8.33 16.70 7.27
C PRO A 345 7.49 17.52 8.24
N GLN A 346 6.72 18.49 7.74
CA GLN A 346 5.87 19.36 8.58
C GLN A 346 4.77 18.60 9.33
N ALA A 347 4.23 17.55 8.75
CA ALA A 347 3.23 16.70 9.40
C ALA A 347 3.92 15.71 10.35
N LEU A 348 5.09 15.18 9.98
CA LEU A 348 5.86 14.24 10.78
C LEU A 348 6.32 14.83 12.11
N ASP A 349 6.62 16.13 12.17
CA ASP A 349 6.97 16.83 13.42
C ASP A 349 5.89 16.69 14.51
N ARG A 350 4.64 16.49 14.12
CA ARG A 350 3.51 16.25 15.02
C ARG A 350 3.10 14.78 15.09
N LEU A 351 3.12 14.09 13.96
CA LEU A 351 2.69 12.70 13.85
C LEU A 351 3.62 11.76 14.61
N ALA A 352 4.94 11.85 14.39
CA ALA A 352 5.88 10.89 14.96
C ALA A 352 5.93 10.94 16.51
N PRO A 353 6.02 12.11 17.17
CA PRO A 353 5.95 12.19 18.63
C PRO A 353 4.63 11.65 19.19
N ALA A 354 3.48 12.02 18.60
CA ALA A 354 2.17 11.55 19.06
C ALA A 354 2.01 10.02 18.88
N PHE A 355 2.54 9.48 17.81
CA PHE A 355 2.54 8.04 17.58
C PHE A 355 3.38 7.30 18.62
N VAL A 356 4.58 7.78 18.90
CA VAL A 356 5.48 7.22 19.92
C VAL A 356 4.86 7.31 21.33
N GLU A 357 4.27 8.43 21.66
CA GLU A 357 3.58 8.62 22.94
C GLU A 357 2.42 7.63 23.12
N ALA A 358 1.60 7.46 22.06
CA ALA A 358 0.49 6.51 22.08
C ALA A 358 0.97 5.05 22.22
N VAL A 359 2.07 4.67 21.56
CA VAL A 359 2.69 3.34 21.71
C VAL A 359 3.20 3.12 23.14
N LYS A 360 3.85 4.13 23.75
CA LYS A 360 4.32 4.06 25.15
C LYS A 360 3.16 3.95 26.14
N ALA A 361 2.10 4.73 25.93
CA ALA A 361 0.89 4.69 26.76
C ALA A 361 0.18 3.32 26.70
N ALA A 362 0.35 2.57 25.62
CA ALA A 362 -0.14 1.20 25.47
C ALA A 362 0.67 0.15 26.25
N GLY A 363 1.63 0.56 27.10
CA GLY A 363 2.38 -0.32 27.99
C GLY A 363 3.54 -1.07 27.33
N VAL A 364 4.02 -0.61 26.18
CA VAL A 364 5.21 -1.17 25.54
C VAL A 364 6.47 -0.55 26.14
N SER A 365 6.97 -1.18 27.21
CA SER A 365 8.23 -0.78 27.85
C SER A 365 9.40 -1.14 26.94
N GLY A 366 10.09 -0.14 26.39
CA GLY A 366 11.26 -0.34 25.52
C GLY A 366 11.20 0.43 24.19
N CYS A 367 10.16 1.24 23.95
CA CYS A 367 10.12 2.22 22.87
C CYS A 367 10.68 3.58 23.30
#